data_5057a8ca414f79e772393f83c11a946a
#
_entry.id   5057a8ca414f79e772393f83c11a946a
#
_cell.length_a   1.000
_cell.length_b   1.000
_cell.length_c   1.000
_cell.angle_alpha   90.00
_cell.angle_beta   90.00
_cell.angle_gamma   90.00
#
_symmetry.space_group_name_H-M   'P 1'
#
loop_
_entity.id
_entity.type
_entity.pdbx_description
1 polymer ?
#
loop_
_entity_poly.entity_id
_entity_poly.type
_entity_poly.pdbx_seq_one_letter_code
_entity_poly.pdbx_strand_id
1 'polypeptide(L)'
;RQIMGIKRYTANADTTITNAYKANLQTRGTGSNMGLADSLEVFHIYGQESSSSSENARVLINFPVTEIISERAAGEIPASGSVSWFLRVHNVVHPGTLPRNYNMTISAVSRSWDEGTGLDMEGYSDVGYANWSGSASSSSGITAWTALGGDYHASPTYTSYFDNGTEDIEVDISTLVEQWVAGTKGKYGVGIRMENESAFSSSYTKKFSARGSQYFYSRPTLEARWDSATKDDRGNFYYSSSLAPAADNLNTLYLYNYSRGRLVDIPGIGSGDNINVSFYASTSDAPSGAKILL
;
A
#
# COMPACT_ATOMS: atom_id res chain seq x y z
N ARG A 1 -25.82 1.13 -3.17
CA ARG A 1 -24.49 0.66 -3.64
C ARG A 1 -23.48 1.71 -3.18
N GLN A 2 -22.60 1.32 -2.28
CA GLN A 2 -21.59 2.23 -1.77
C GLN A 2 -20.65 2.61 -2.93
N ILE A 3 -20.48 3.90 -3.20
CA ILE A 3 -19.53 4.37 -4.21
C ILE A 3 -18.19 4.46 -3.51
N MET A 4 -17.23 3.67 -3.99
CA MET A 4 -15.89 3.60 -3.41
C MET A 4 -14.90 4.37 -4.29
N GLY A 5 -14.27 5.39 -3.73
CA GLY A 5 -13.10 6.02 -4.31
C GLY A 5 -11.87 5.14 -4.08
N ILE A 6 -11.07 4.92 -5.13
CA ILE A 6 -9.83 4.15 -5.06
C ILE A 6 -8.74 4.94 -5.77
N LYS A 7 -7.59 5.10 -5.10
CA LYS A 7 -6.38 5.66 -5.69
C LYS A 7 -5.17 4.80 -5.34
N ARG A 8 -4.27 4.62 -6.29
CA ARG A 8 -3.08 3.77 -6.14
C ARG A 8 -1.82 4.57 -6.33
N TYR A 9 -0.86 4.35 -5.45
CA TYR A 9 0.48 4.91 -5.49
C TYR A 9 1.47 3.77 -5.65
N THR A 10 2.11 3.70 -6.81
CA THR A 10 3.15 2.69 -7.06
C THR A 10 4.39 3.01 -6.25
N ALA A 11 5.06 1.98 -5.77
CA ALA A 11 6.34 2.13 -5.06
C ALA A 11 7.33 2.95 -5.90
N ASN A 12 8.05 3.85 -5.24
CA ASN A 12 9.08 4.69 -5.85
C ASN A 12 10.50 4.16 -5.62
N ALA A 13 10.68 3.22 -4.69
CA ALA A 13 11.90 2.48 -4.47
C ALA A 13 11.59 1.11 -3.86
N ASP A 14 12.34 0.07 -4.25
CA ASP A 14 12.32 -1.22 -3.59
C ASP A 14 13.65 -1.97 -3.77
N THR A 15 13.95 -2.88 -2.87
CA THR A 15 15.12 -3.75 -2.94
C THR A 15 14.98 -4.95 -2.04
N THR A 16 15.73 -6.00 -2.33
CA THR A 16 15.96 -7.13 -1.41
C THR A 16 17.32 -6.95 -0.74
N ILE A 17 17.37 -7.13 0.57
CA ILE A 17 18.62 -7.16 1.35
C ILE A 17 18.79 -8.55 1.95
N THR A 18 19.99 -9.12 1.91
CA THR A 18 20.22 -10.51 2.32
C THR A 18 21.59 -10.73 2.97
N ASN A 19 21.65 -11.72 3.85
CA ASN A 19 22.90 -12.27 4.37
C ASN A 19 23.17 -13.70 3.89
N ALA A 20 22.46 -14.14 2.85
CA ALA A 20 22.65 -15.47 2.29
C ALA A 20 24.08 -15.69 1.79
N TYR A 21 24.50 -16.93 1.78
CA TYR A 21 25.75 -17.31 1.15
C TYR A 21 25.64 -17.20 -0.37
N LYS A 22 26.72 -16.76 -1.01
CA LYS A 22 26.90 -16.86 -2.45
C LYS A 22 27.04 -18.33 -2.85
N ALA A 23 26.96 -18.64 -4.13
CA ALA A 23 27.02 -20.02 -4.65
C ALA A 23 28.26 -20.80 -4.20
N ASN A 24 29.34 -20.11 -3.81
CA ASN A 24 30.54 -20.74 -3.27
C ASN A 24 30.41 -21.26 -1.82
N LEU A 25 29.29 -20.97 -1.13
CA LEU A 25 29.01 -21.30 0.28
C LEU A 25 30.09 -20.87 1.28
N GLN A 26 30.92 -19.90 0.91
CA GLN A 26 32.02 -19.36 1.74
C GLN A 26 31.83 -17.87 2.02
N THR A 27 31.33 -17.16 1.03
CA THR A 27 31.18 -15.70 1.10
C THR A 27 29.70 -15.34 1.21
N ARG A 28 29.37 -14.50 2.20
CA ARG A 28 28.00 -13.96 2.32
C ARG A 28 27.77 -12.78 1.39
N GLY A 29 26.55 -12.69 0.83
CA GLY A 29 26.12 -11.60 -0.02
C GLY A 29 25.66 -10.36 0.75
N THR A 30 26.21 -10.08 1.92
CA THR A 30 25.76 -8.99 2.81
C THR A 30 25.96 -7.58 2.24
N GLY A 31 26.82 -7.41 1.25
CA GLY A 31 27.04 -6.16 0.53
C GLY A 31 26.34 -6.09 -0.82
N SER A 32 25.59 -7.11 -1.19
CA SER A 32 24.90 -7.18 -2.49
C SER A 32 23.68 -6.25 -2.52
N ASN A 33 23.45 -5.62 -3.67
CA ASN A 33 22.31 -4.76 -3.92
C ASN A 33 21.43 -5.33 -5.04
N MET A 34 20.13 -5.23 -4.88
CA MET A 34 19.13 -5.77 -5.81
C MET A 34 18.03 -4.74 -6.16
N GLY A 35 18.38 -3.44 -6.17
CA GLY A 35 17.43 -2.34 -6.41
C GLY A 35 16.86 -2.28 -7.83
N LEU A 36 17.51 -2.91 -8.83
CA LEU A 36 16.97 -3.02 -10.19
C LEU A 36 16.43 -4.42 -10.53
N ALA A 37 16.37 -5.33 -9.56
CA ALA A 37 15.79 -6.64 -9.81
C ALA A 37 14.29 -6.57 -10.12
N ASP A 38 13.81 -7.42 -11.02
CA ASP A 38 12.40 -7.49 -11.41
C ASP A 38 11.51 -8.14 -10.34
N SER A 39 12.12 -8.83 -9.40
CA SER A 39 11.45 -9.54 -8.31
C SER A 39 12.11 -9.28 -6.96
N LEU A 40 11.29 -9.27 -5.93
CA LEU A 40 11.67 -9.15 -4.53
C LEU A 40 11.60 -10.52 -3.89
N GLU A 41 12.57 -10.87 -3.04
CA GLU A 41 12.61 -12.17 -2.38
C GLU A 41 12.62 -12.04 -0.86
N VAL A 42 11.79 -12.84 -0.19
CA VAL A 42 11.80 -13.02 1.26
C VAL A 42 11.99 -14.49 1.57
N PHE A 43 12.98 -14.82 2.36
CA PHE A 43 13.23 -16.18 2.81
C PHE A 43 13.95 -16.25 4.15
N HIS A 44 13.86 -17.40 4.78
CA HIS A 44 14.71 -17.85 5.88
C HIS A 44 15.22 -19.26 5.54
N ILE A 45 16.52 -19.44 5.43
CA ILE A 45 17.16 -20.71 5.17
C ILE A 45 18.00 -21.08 6.39
N TYR A 46 17.81 -22.31 6.87
CA TYR A 46 18.55 -22.83 8.01
C TYR A 46 19.36 -24.07 7.59
N GLY A 47 20.61 -24.13 8.04
CA GLY A 47 21.43 -25.31 7.89
C GLY A 47 22.01 -25.56 6.49
N GLN A 48 22.11 -24.54 5.62
CA GLN A 48 22.61 -24.72 4.26
C GLN A 48 24.12 -24.95 4.22
N GLU A 49 24.90 -24.14 4.91
CA GLU A 49 26.36 -24.24 4.92
C GLU A 49 26.85 -25.11 6.08
N SER A 50 26.25 -24.95 7.25
CA SER A 50 26.55 -25.72 8.45
C SER A 50 25.27 -25.93 9.27
N SER A 51 25.29 -26.90 10.20
CA SER A 51 24.12 -27.23 11.03
C SER A 51 23.60 -26.08 11.92
N SER A 52 24.27 -24.95 11.95
CA SER A 52 23.87 -23.75 12.69
C SER A 52 23.80 -22.50 11.83
N SER A 53 24.01 -22.62 10.50
CA SER A 53 23.96 -21.47 9.60
C SER A 53 22.51 -20.99 9.43
N SER A 54 22.32 -19.68 9.40
CA SER A 54 21.05 -19.02 9.13
C SER A 54 21.23 -17.94 8.08
N GLU A 55 20.35 -17.93 7.09
CA GLU A 55 20.38 -17.02 5.97
C GLU A 55 19.01 -16.41 5.79
N ASN A 56 18.97 -15.08 5.69
CA ASN A 56 17.74 -14.33 5.60
C ASN A 56 17.75 -13.38 4.40
N ALA A 57 16.59 -13.20 3.78
CA ALA A 57 16.33 -12.11 2.87
C ALA A 57 15.12 -11.33 3.34
N ARG A 58 15.23 -10.03 3.28
CA ARG A 58 14.18 -9.06 3.62
C ARG A 58 13.97 -8.11 2.47
N VAL A 59 12.76 -7.63 2.33
CA VAL A 59 12.37 -6.66 1.30
C VAL A 59 12.17 -5.29 1.94
N LEU A 60 12.65 -4.25 1.27
CA LEU A 60 12.35 -2.84 1.59
C LEU A 60 11.53 -2.26 0.44
N ILE A 61 10.45 -1.55 0.74
CA ILE A 61 9.59 -0.88 -0.26
C ILE A 61 9.25 0.51 0.24
N ASN A 62 9.46 1.53 -0.59
CA ASN A 62 9.09 2.91 -0.29
C ASN A 62 8.00 3.43 -1.23
N PHE A 63 7.23 4.41 -0.76
CA PHE A 63 6.09 4.99 -1.48
C PHE A 63 6.16 6.51 -1.52
N PRO A 64 5.54 7.18 -2.53
CA PRO A 64 5.58 8.62 -2.72
C PRO A 64 4.66 9.36 -1.73
N VAL A 65 4.92 9.28 -0.43
CA VAL A 65 4.08 9.87 0.63
C VAL A 65 3.94 11.38 0.50
N THR A 66 4.93 12.05 -0.09
CA THR A 66 4.86 13.50 -0.34
C THR A 66 3.75 13.85 -1.34
N GLU A 67 3.52 13.01 -2.34
CA GLU A 67 2.41 13.14 -3.28
C GLU A 67 1.07 12.99 -2.56
N ILE A 68 0.94 11.97 -1.70
CA ILE A 68 -0.26 11.76 -0.87
C ILE A 68 -0.59 13.00 -0.01
N ILE A 69 0.42 13.62 0.59
CA ILE A 69 0.25 14.84 1.39
C ILE A 69 -0.26 15.99 0.53
N SER A 70 0.32 16.18 -0.64
CA SER A 70 -0.05 17.27 -1.57
C SER A 70 -1.48 17.09 -2.07
N GLU A 71 -1.88 15.89 -2.42
CA GLU A 71 -3.21 15.56 -2.92
C GLU A 71 -4.28 15.65 -1.83
N ARG A 72 -3.93 15.28 -0.59
CA ARG A 72 -4.82 15.51 0.55
C ARG A 72 -5.03 17.00 0.81
N ALA A 73 -3.98 17.79 0.72
CA ALA A 73 -4.07 19.26 0.85
C ALA A 73 -4.90 19.89 -0.28
N ALA A 74 -4.86 19.31 -1.48
CA ALA A 74 -5.68 19.72 -2.62
C ALA A 74 -7.15 19.24 -2.54
N GLY A 75 -7.49 18.38 -1.57
CA GLY A 75 -8.83 17.80 -1.43
C GLY A 75 -9.15 16.64 -2.38
N GLU A 76 -8.16 16.12 -3.10
CA GLU A 76 -8.33 14.96 -3.98
C GLU A 76 -8.50 13.65 -3.20
N ILE A 77 -7.97 13.60 -1.99
CA ILE A 77 -8.11 12.51 -1.03
C ILE A 77 -8.74 13.06 0.24
N PRO A 78 -9.71 12.35 0.83
CA PRO A 78 -10.34 12.79 2.07
C PRO A 78 -9.34 12.94 3.24
N ALA A 79 -9.80 13.66 4.27
CA ALA A 79 -9.06 13.88 5.49
C ALA A 79 -8.72 12.55 6.20
N SER A 80 -7.78 12.63 7.15
CA SER A 80 -7.40 11.53 8.02
C SER A 80 -8.62 10.89 8.72
N GLY A 81 -8.61 9.57 8.83
CA GLY A 81 -9.70 8.78 9.41
C GLY A 81 -10.82 8.40 8.45
N SER A 82 -10.85 8.98 7.23
CA SER A 82 -11.86 8.66 6.20
C SER A 82 -11.33 7.77 5.08
N VAL A 83 -10.04 7.42 5.11
CA VAL A 83 -9.37 6.62 4.09
C VAL A 83 -8.75 5.39 4.74
N SER A 84 -8.99 4.23 4.16
CA SER A 84 -8.26 2.99 4.48
C SER A 84 -7.13 2.80 3.48
N TRP A 85 -5.96 2.43 3.98
CA TRP A 85 -4.75 2.29 3.18
C TRP A 85 -4.26 0.85 3.18
N PHE A 86 -4.19 0.24 2.02
CA PHE A 86 -3.77 -1.15 1.85
C PHE A 86 -2.41 -1.22 1.16
N LEU A 87 -1.46 -1.91 1.80
CA LEU A 87 -0.25 -2.36 1.14
C LEU A 87 -0.60 -3.55 0.25
N ARG A 88 -0.30 -3.46 -1.04
CA ARG A 88 -0.50 -4.54 -2.02
C ARG A 88 0.82 -4.91 -2.68
N VAL A 89 1.21 -6.18 -2.54
CA VAL A 89 2.40 -6.73 -3.17
C VAL A 89 2.05 -8.06 -3.80
N HIS A 90 2.30 -8.19 -5.09
CA HIS A 90 1.81 -9.33 -5.88
C HIS A 90 2.82 -10.46 -5.97
N ASN A 91 2.33 -11.67 -5.75
CA ASN A 91 3.11 -12.90 -5.85
C ASN A 91 3.65 -13.10 -7.27
N VAL A 92 4.89 -13.57 -7.37
CA VAL A 92 5.48 -14.07 -8.60
C VAL A 92 5.50 -15.59 -8.56
N VAL A 93 4.90 -16.22 -9.56
CA VAL A 93 4.91 -17.67 -9.71
C VAL A 93 6.32 -18.14 -10.04
N HIS A 94 6.81 -19.13 -9.32
CA HIS A 94 8.11 -19.78 -9.58
C HIS A 94 7.99 -21.29 -9.41
N PRO A 95 8.89 -22.09 -10.05
CA PRO A 95 8.76 -23.55 -10.10
C PRO A 95 9.18 -24.28 -8.82
N GLY A 96 9.62 -23.56 -7.79
CA GLY A 96 10.07 -24.18 -6.53
C GLY A 96 8.92 -24.65 -5.64
N THR A 97 9.23 -25.49 -4.66
CA THR A 97 8.30 -25.85 -3.58
C THR A 97 8.06 -24.63 -2.70
N LEU A 98 6.80 -24.29 -2.48
CA LEU A 98 6.42 -23.19 -1.61
C LEU A 98 6.21 -23.69 -0.18
N PRO A 99 6.66 -22.94 0.84
CA PRO A 99 6.22 -23.17 2.20
C PRO A 99 4.73 -22.86 2.35
N ARG A 100 4.10 -23.47 3.35
CA ARG A 100 2.68 -23.26 3.69
C ARG A 100 2.56 -22.94 5.16
N ASN A 101 1.45 -22.32 5.54
CA ASN A 101 1.12 -22.01 6.94
C ASN A 101 2.22 -21.20 7.63
N TYR A 102 2.60 -20.07 7.05
CA TYR A 102 3.59 -19.18 7.62
C TYR A 102 3.14 -17.72 7.59
N ASN A 103 3.78 -16.91 8.40
CA ASN A 103 3.54 -15.48 8.49
C ASN A 103 4.74 -14.69 7.98
N MET A 104 4.46 -13.54 7.40
CA MET A 104 5.43 -12.47 7.19
C MET A 104 5.09 -11.27 8.06
N THR A 105 6.11 -10.67 8.61
CA THR A 105 6.02 -9.43 9.38
C THR A 105 6.30 -8.23 8.48
N ILE A 106 5.45 -7.21 8.58
CA ILE A 106 5.59 -5.93 7.89
C ILE A 106 5.77 -4.85 8.95
N SER A 107 6.88 -4.11 8.90
CA SER A 107 7.20 -3.04 9.86
C SER A 107 7.67 -1.79 9.12
N ALA A 108 7.41 -0.61 9.69
CA ALA A 108 7.93 0.63 9.12
C ALA A 108 9.45 0.68 9.24
N VAL A 109 10.13 1.07 8.17
CA VAL A 109 11.57 1.36 8.20
C VAL A 109 11.78 2.67 8.96
N SER A 110 12.77 2.69 9.87
CA SER A 110 13.01 3.85 10.76
C SER A 110 14.10 4.78 10.29
N ARG A 111 14.79 4.44 9.20
CA ARG A 111 15.91 5.20 8.62
C ARG A 111 15.78 5.29 7.11
N SER A 112 16.22 6.39 6.51
CA SER A 112 16.34 6.52 5.06
C SER A 112 17.31 5.48 4.48
N TRP A 113 17.04 5.05 3.26
CA TRP A 113 17.85 4.08 2.54
C TRP A 113 17.84 4.39 1.04
N ASP A 114 18.89 3.96 0.35
CA ASP A 114 19.06 4.14 -1.09
C ASP A 114 18.81 2.82 -1.83
N GLU A 115 17.96 2.85 -2.86
CA GLU A 115 17.55 1.66 -3.62
C GLU A 115 18.72 0.97 -4.31
N GLY A 116 19.59 1.76 -4.94
CA GLY A 116 20.72 1.23 -5.69
C GLY A 116 20.38 0.75 -7.10
N THR A 117 21.40 0.18 -7.74
CA THR A 117 21.36 -0.21 -9.16
C THR A 117 21.77 -1.66 -9.42
N GLY A 118 21.91 -2.47 -8.37
CA GLY A 118 22.28 -3.88 -8.47
C GLY A 118 21.11 -4.75 -8.94
N LEU A 119 21.46 -5.88 -9.54
CA LEU A 119 20.50 -6.82 -10.12
C LEU A 119 20.45 -8.18 -9.42
N ASP A 120 21.54 -8.58 -8.75
CA ASP A 120 21.62 -9.89 -8.11
C ASP A 120 22.62 -9.93 -6.95
N MET A 121 22.65 -11.05 -6.24
CA MET A 121 23.52 -11.27 -5.10
C MET A 121 24.96 -11.62 -5.50
N GLU A 122 25.17 -12.23 -6.65
CA GLU A 122 26.49 -12.78 -7.04
C GLU A 122 27.40 -11.75 -7.68
N GLY A 123 26.88 -10.98 -8.64
CA GLY A 123 27.66 -10.09 -9.50
C GLY A 123 27.69 -8.65 -9.05
N TYR A 124 26.75 -8.22 -8.23
CA TYR A 124 26.57 -6.83 -7.86
C TYR A 124 26.78 -6.61 -6.37
N SER A 125 27.98 -6.21 -6.01
CA SER A 125 28.29 -5.67 -4.69
C SER A 125 28.42 -4.16 -4.81
N ASP A 126 27.31 -3.47 -4.87
CA ASP A 126 27.29 -2.02 -4.88
C ASP A 126 27.58 -1.52 -3.47
N VAL A 127 28.84 -1.22 -3.24
CA VAL A 127 29.26 -0.55 -2.01
C VAL A 127 28.54 0.78 -1.96
N GLY A 128 27.49 0.82 -1.15
CA GLY A 128 26.91 2.08 -0.90
C GLY A 128 25.41 2.23 -0.98
N TYR A 129 24.77 1.37 -1.61
CA TYR A 129 23.32 1.30 -1.63
C TYR A 129 22.80 0.38 -0.52
N ALA A 130 21.49 0.35 -0.31
CA ALA A 130 20.89 -0.50 0.72
C ALA A 130 21.25 -1.97 0.50
N ASN A 131 21.81 -2.57 1.52
CA ASN A 131 22.17 -3.98 1.59
C ASN A 131 21.99 -4.49 3.04
N TRP A 132 22.40 -5.69 3.34
CA TRP A 132 22.24 -6.24 4.68
C TRP A 132 23.00 -5.45 5.76
N SER A 133 24.13 -4.88 5.41
CA SER A 133 25.05 -4.19 6.35
C SER A 133 24.77 -2.69 6.47
N GLY A 134 24.22 -2.04 5.44
CA GLY A 134 24.03 -0.60 5.41
C GLY A 134 22.80 -0.14 4.65
N SER A 135 22.38 1.08 4.95
CA SER A 135 21.20 1.74 4.37
C SER A 135 21.54 2.59 3.14
N ALA A 136 22.75 3.05 3.03
CA ALA A 136 23.21 3.97 2.00
C ALA A 136 24.73 3.99 1.93
N SER A 137 25.28 4.67 0.93
CA SER A 137 26.70 5.01 0.90
C SER A 137 26.93 6.48 0.63
N SER A 138 28.11 6.91 1.04
CA SER A 138 28.68 8.20 0.69
C SER A 138 30.13 8.01 0.27
N SER A 139 30.76 9.08 -0.21
CA SER A 139 32.21 9.11 -0.47
C SER A 139 33.06 8.78 0.76
N SER A 140 32.50 8.84 1.96
CA SER A 140 33.14 8.51 3.24
C SER A 140 32.89 7.07 3.71
N GLY A 141 32.13 6.26 2.99
CA GLY A 141 31.86 4.85 3.32
C GLY A 141 30.38 4.49 3.43
N ILE A 142 30.11 3.30 3.95
CA ILE A 142 28.77 2.76 4.13
C ILE A 142 28.12 3.39 5.37
N THR A 143 26.88 3.86 5.24
CA THR A 143 26.03 4.23 6.38
C THR A 143 25.41 2.94 6.94
N ALA A 144 26.05 2.38 7.97
CA ALA A 144 25.61 1.12 8.55
C ALA A 144 24.20 1.22 9.17
N TRP A 145 23.42 0.13 9.08
CA TRP A 145 22.24 -0.04 9.92
C TRP A 145 22.65 -0.12 11.41
N THR A 146 21.77 0.27 12.30
CA THR A 146 21.97 0.07 13.75
C THR A 146 21.96 -1.43 14.07
N ALA A 147 21.07 -2.18 13.41
CA ALA A 147 21.04 -3.64 13.45
C ALA A 147 21.17 -4.19 12.03
N LEU A 148 21.98 -5.23 11.84
CA LEU A 148 22.13 -5.87 10.53
C LEU A 148 20.76 -6.32 9.97
N GLY A 149 20.54 -6.07 8.70
CA GLY A 149 19.28 -6.42 8.02
C GLY A 149 18.18 -5.37 8.14
N GLY A 150 18.53 -4.12 8.50
CA GLY A 150 17.63 -2.97 8.47
C GLY A 150 17.16 -2.50 9.85
N ASP A 151 16.85 -1.22 9.94
CA ASP A 151 16.33 -0.56 11.14
C ASP A 151 14.81 -0.39 11.01
N TYR A 152 14.04 -0.93 11.98
CA TYR A 152 12.58 -0.93 11.94
C TYR A 152 11.98 -0.34 13.22
N HIS A 153 10.82 0.30 13.08
CA HIS A 153 10.00 0.66 14.23
C HIS A 153 9.35 -0.58 14.83
N ALA A 154 9.30 -0.66 16.14
CA ALA A 154 8.65 -1.75 16.86
C ALA A 154 7.12 -1.72 16.73
N SER A 155 6.52 -0.57 16.43
CA SER A 155 5.07 -0.37 16.29
C SER A 155 4.77 0.77 15.31
N PRO A 156 3.72 0.69 14.49
CA PRO A 156 2.87 -0.48 14.28
C PRO A 156 3.61 -1.59 13.53
N THR A 157 3.19 -2.83 13.75
CA THR A 157 3.64 -4.01 13.02
C THR A 157 2.42 -4.76 12.50
N TYR A 158 2.51 -5.26 11.29
CA TYR A 158 1.44 -5.99 10.64
C TYR A 158 1.91 -7.38 10.26
N THR A 159 0.96 -8.29 10.10
CA THR A 159 1.22 -9.68 9.72
C THR A 159 0.42 -10.03 8.47
N SER A 160 1.06 -10.70 7.52
CA SER A 160 0.40 -11.35 6.38
C SER A 160 0.57 -12.85 6.51
N TYR A 161 -0.55 -13.58 6.53
CA TYR A 161 -0.57 -15.04 6.60
C TYR A 161 -0.64 -15.65 5.21
N PHE A 162 0.10 -16.72 4.99
CA PHE A 162 0.17 -17.49 3.75
C PHE A 162 -0.22 -18.94 4.02
N ASP A 163 -1.42 -19.33 3.58
CA ASP A 163 -1.95 -20.68 3.74
C ASP A 163 -1.34 -21.64 2.71
N ASN A 164 -1.28 -21.22 1.46
CA ASN A 164 -0.77 -22.01 0.33
C ASN A 164 0.60 -21.55 -0.19
N GLY A 165 1.06 -20.37 0.21
CA GLY A 165 2.33 -19.79 -0.20
C GLY A 165 2.28 -19.06 -1.55
N THR A 166 1.12 -18.97 -2.20
CA THR A 166 0.93 -18.28 -3.50
C THR A 166 0.15 -16.98 -3.39
N GLU A 167 -0.28 -16.62 -2.20
CA GLU A 167 -1.09 -15.44 -1.94
C GLU A 167 -0.29 -14.15 -2.20
N ASP A 168 -1.02 -13.11 -2.59
CA ASP A 168 -0.54 -11.73 -2.57
C ASP A 168 -0.53 -11.21 -1.12
N ILE A 169 0.21 -10.13 -0.89
CA ILE A 169 0.04 -9.32 0.32
C ILE A 169 -1.05 -8.29 0.05
N GLU A 170 -2.08 -8.28 0.88
CA GLU A 170 -3.05 -7.19 0.98
C GLU A 170 -3.33 -6.94 2.46
N VAL A 171 -2.69 -5.93 3.03
CA VAL A 171 -2.73 -5.64 4.47
C VAL A 171 -3.10 -4.18 4.68
N ASP A 172 -4.06 -3.93 5.58
CA ASP A 172 -4.41 -2.58 6.02
C ASP A 172 -3.28 -2.00 6.88
N ILE A 173 -2.64 -0.94 6.38
CA ILE A 173 -1.59 -0.20 7.07
C ILE A 173 -1.98 1.26 7.33
N SER A 174 -3.28 1.55 7.42
CA SER A 174 -3.83 2.91 7.55
C SER A 174 -3.17 3.68 8.68
N THR A 175 -2.99 3.07 9.85
CA THR A 175 -2.32 3.70 10.99
C THR A 175 -0.92 4.19 10.64
N LEU A 176 -0.15 3.40 9.89
CA LEU A 176 1.21 3.76 9.51
C LEU A 176 1.23 4.90 8.47
N VAL A 177 0.36 4.82 7.47
CA VAL A 177 0.28 5.87 6.43
C VAL A 177 -0.12 7.20 7.05
N GLU A 178 -1.08 7.22 7.97
CA GLU A 178 -1.48 8.44 8.68
C GLU A 178 -0.32 9.00 9.54
N GLN A 179 0.51 8.14 10.13
CA GLN A 179 1.73 8.57 10.84
C GLN A 179 2.77 9.19 9.91
N TRP A 180 2.92 8.65 8.68
CA TRP A 180 3.80 9.25 7.67
C TRP A 180 3.29 10.61 7.20
N VAL A 181 1.98 10.71 6.94
CA VAL A 181 1.35 11.97 6.51
C VAL A 181 1.44 13.03 7.61
N ALA A 182 1.20 12.64 8.86
CA ALA A 182 1.32 13.52 10.02
C ALA A 182 2.78 13.89 10.38
N GLY A 183 3.78 13.22 9.77
CA GLY A 183 5.19 13.44 10.06
C GLY A 183 5.67 12.89 11.41
N THR A 184 4.87 12.07 12.09
CA THR A 184 5.24 11.44 13.38
C THR A 184 6.18 10.24 13.19
N LYS A 185 6.27 9.72 11.96
CA LYS A 185 7.27 8.74 11.52
C LYS A 185 7.95 9.18 10.23
N GLY A 186 9.22 8.77 10.06
CA GLY A 186 9.95 8.98 8.81
C GLY A 186 9.29 8.23 7.64
N LYS A 187 9.26 8.85 6.47
CA LYS A 187 8.62 8.34 5.23
C LYS A 187 9.58 7.40 4.49
N TYR A 188 10.03 6.35 5.15
CA TYR A 188 11.06 5.44 4.64
C TYR A 188 10.49 4.10 4.19
N GLY A 189 9.17 4.01 4.09
CA GLY A 189 8.47 2.82 3.61
C GLY A 189 8.40 1.71 4.64
N VAL A 190 8.26 0.49 4.14
CA VAL A 190 8.09 -0.73 4.94
C VAL A 190 9.18 -1.74 4.65
N GLY A 191 9.50 -2.55 5.65
CA GLY A 191 10.28 -3.77 5.50
C GLY A 191 9.42 -5.00 5.71
N ILE A 192 9.63 -6.02 4.86
CA ILE A 192 8.92 -7.29 4.88
C ILE A 192 9.93 -8.40 5.16
N ARG A 193 9.65 -9.26 6.14
CA ARG A 193 10.52 -10.37 6.53
C ARG A 193 9.72 -11.57 7.00
N MET A 194 10.34 -12.74 7.04
CA MET A 194 9.75 -13.89 7.71
C MET A 194 9.54 -13.60 9.19
N GLU A 195 8.43 -14.06 9.76
CA GLU A 195 8.10 -13.81 11.17
C GLU A 195 9.15 -14.45 12.10
N ASN A 196 9.60 -15.64 11.77
CA ASN A 196 10.52 -16.41 12.62
C ASN A 196 11.86 -16.68 11.91
N GLU A 197 12.71 -15.65 11.82
CA GLU A 197 14.05 -15.75 11.25
C GLU A 197 15.08 -16.46 12.16
N SER A 198 14.68 -16.92 13.33
CA SER A 198 15.51 -17.69 14.27
C SER A 198 15.10 -19.17 14.33
N ALA A 199 14.16 -19.60 13.51
CA ALA A 199 13.72 -20.99 13.47
C ALA A 199 14.84 -21.93 13.02
N PHE A 200 14.84 -23.15 13.54
CA PHE A 200 15.72 -24.25 13.10
C PHE A 200 15.12 -25.02 11.91
N SER A 201 14.38 -24.33 11.07
CA SER A 201 13.76 -24.86 9.85
C SER A 201 13.69 -23.77 8.81
N SER A 202 13.76 -24.14 7.54
CA SER A 202 13.71 -23.17 6.45
C SER A 202 12.27 -22.81 6.10
N SER A 203 12.02 -21.50 5.89
CA SER A 203 10.86 -20.97 5.18
C SER A 203 11.37 -20.30 3.92
N TYR A 204 11.45 -21.07 2.85
CA TYR A 204 12.17 -20.68 1.67
C TYR A 204 11.24 -20.22 0.56
N THR A 205 11.63 -19.12 0.00
CA THR A 205 11.23 -18.54 -1.28
C THR A 205 9.79 -18.08 -1.40
N LYS A 206 9.56 -16.91 -0.94
CA LYS A 206 8.44 -16.10 -1.41
C LYS A 206 8.99 -15.01 -2.31
N LYS A 207 8.50 -14.97 -3.56
CA LYS A 207 8.85 -13.94 -4.53
C LYS A 207 7.67 -13.04 -4.81
N PHE A 208 7.96 -11.75 -4.92
CA PHE A 208 6.98 -10.74 -5.28
C PHE A 208 7.49 -9.94 -6.48
N SER A 209 6.58 -9.34 -7.24
CA SER A 209 6.94 -8.39 -8.29
C SER A 209 7.56 -7.14 -7.67
N ALA A 210 8.69 -6.71 -8.22
CA ALA A 210 9.32 -5.46 -7.87
C ALA A 210 8.73 -4.28 -8.66
N ARG A 211 9.06 -3.04 -8.27
CA ARG A 211 8.65 -1.84 -9.01
C ARG A 211 9.25 -1.79 -10.43
N GLY A 212 10.38 -2.45 -10.66
CA GLY A 212 11.01 -2.62 -11.97
C GLY A 212 10.29 -3.60 -12.90
N SER A 213 9.32 -4.37 -12.40
CA SER A 213 8.58 -5.36 -13.18
C SER A 213 7.93 -4.73 -14.43
N GLN A 214 8.06 -5.42 -15.58
CA GLN A 214 7.38 -5.03 -16.82
C GLN A 214 5.85 -5.03 -16.68
N TYR A 215 5.30 -5.80 -15.74
CA TYR A 215 3.86 -5.87 -15.47
C TYR A 215 3.44 -4.75 -14.50
N PHE A 216 3.04 -3.62 -15.06
CA PHE A 216 2.72 -2.42 -14.28
C PHE A 216 1.74 -2.67 -13.13
N TYR A 217 0.67 -3.45 -13.37
CA TYR A 217 -0.36 -3.72 -12.35
C TYR A 217 0.08 -4.69 -11.25
N SER A 218 1.22 -5.36 -11.42
CA SER A 218 1.80 -6.24 -10.41
C SER A 218 2.84 -5.54 -9.53
N ARG A 219 3.20 -4.31 -9.83
CA ARG A 219 4.14 -3.53 -9.02
C ARG A 219 3.60 -3.29 -7.61
N PRO A 220 4.45 -3.20 -6.59
CA PRO A 220 4.01 -2.88 -5.25
C PRO A 220 3.27 -1.55 -5.22
N THR A 221 2.11 -1.53 -4.57
CA THR A 221 1.27 -0.33 -4.48
C THR A 221 0.75 -0.09 -3.07
N LEU A 222 0.59 1.18 -2.76
CA LEU A 222 -0.20 1.65 -1.63
C LEU A 222 -1.56 2.09 -2.19
N GLU A 223 -2.62 1.41 -1.82
CA GLU A 223 -3.97 1.65 -2.31
C GLU A 223 -4.82 2.36 -1.26
N ALA A 224 -5.26 3.57 -1.57
CA ALA A 224 -6.23 4.32 -0.79
C ALA A 224 -7.65 3.90 -1.18
N ARG A 225 -8.50 3.64 -0.20
CA ARG A 225 -9.93 3.32 -0.37
C ARG A 225 -10.76 4.19 0.56
N TRP A 226 -11.79 4.84 0.03
CA TRP A 226 -12.70 5.66 0.84
C TRP A 226 -14.11 5.62 0.29
N ASP A 227 -15.07 5.98 1.15
CA ASP A 227 -16.44 6.23 0.70
C ASP A 227 -16.48 7.58 -0.03
N SER A 228 -16.66 7.53 -1.34
CA SER A 228 -16.81 8.73 -2.19
C SER A 228 -18.26 9.10 -2.42
N ALA A 229 -19.20 8.45 -1.77
CA ALA A 229 -20.61 8.80 -1.85
C ALA A 229 -20.84 10.15 -1.14
N THR A 230 -21.36 11.11 -1.89
CA THR A 230 -21.84 12.34 -1.29
C THR A 230 -23.21 12.08 -0.70
N LYS A 231 -23.33 12.23 0.61
CA LYS A 231 -24.61 12.13 1.31
C LYS A 231 -25.46 13.32 0.98
N ASP A 232 -26.73 13.07 0.73
CA ASP A 232 -27.74 14.09 0.53
C ASP A 232 -28.94 13.87 1.46
N ASP A 233 -29.93 14.75 1.39
CA ASP A 233 -31.12 14.67 2.23
C ASP A 233 -32.17 13.67 1.75
N ARG A 234 -31.84 12.82 0.80
CA ARG A 234 -32.68 11.75 0.24
C ARG A 234 -33.12 10.78 1.33
N GLY A 235 -34.38 10.73 1.63
CA GLY A 235 -34.93 9.93 2.71
C GLY A 235 -34.97 10.63 4.08
N ASN A 236 -34.49 11.86 4.18
CA ASN A 236 -34.57 12.67 5.39
C ASN A 236 -34.89 14.15 5.08
N PHE A 237 -35.83 14.37 4.16
CA PHE A 237 -36.28 15.73 3.85
C PHE A 237 -37.01 16.35 5.03
N TYR A 238 -36.73 17.61 5.29
CA TYR A 238 -37.43 18.43 6.29
C TYR A 238 -38.18 19.57 5.64
N TYR A 239 -39.24 20.03 6.28
CA TYR A 239 -39.96 21.20 5.84
C TYR A 239 -39.17 22.47 6.17
N SER A 240 -39.32 23.47 5.31
CA SER A 240 -38.78 24.79 5.54
C SER A 240 -39.19 25.34 6.92
N SER A 241 -38.25 25.93 7.65
CA SER A 241 -38.49 26.54 8.96
C SER A 241 -38.26 28.03 8.89
N SER A 242 -39.23 28.82 9.33
CA SER A 242 -39.08 30.25 9.46
C SER A 242 -38.08 30.68 10.56
N LEU A 243 -37.64 29.75 11.38
CA LEU A 243 -36.68 29.97 12.46
C LEU A 243 -35.24 29.72 12.02
N ALA A 244 -35.01 29.11 10.84
CA ALA A 244 -33.68 28.83 10.30
C ALA A 244 -33.32 29.88 9.24
N PRO A 245 -32.03 30.28 9.14
CA PRO A 245 -31.55 31.08 8.01
C PRO A 245 -31.82 30.38 6.68
N ALA A 246 -32.05 31.15 5.62
CA ALA A 246 -32.34 30.58 4.29
C ALA A 246 -31.25 29.62 3.79
N ALA A 247 -29.98 29.87 4.15
CA ALA A 247 -28.85 29.04 3.78
C ALA A 247 -28.88 27.64 4.44
N ASP A 248 -29.48 27.52 5.63
CA ASP A 248 -29.59 26.27 6.40
C ASP A 248 -30.94 25.56 6.16
N ASN A 249 -31.77 26.14 5.30
CA ASN A 249 -33.16 25.74 5.07
C ASN A 249 -33.34 25.09 3.68
N LEU A 250 -32.28 24.44 3.19
CA LEU A 250 -32.23 23.80 1.88
C LEU A 250 -32.05 22.31 2.02
N ASN A 251 -32.96 21.54 1.41
CA ASN A 251 -32.71 20.12 1.18
C ASN A 251 -31.87 19.95 -0.08
N THR A 252 -30.83 19.13 0.00
CA THR A 252 -29.87 18.93 -1.10
C THR A 252 -30.02 17.51 -1.67
N LEU A 253 -30.08 17.41 -2.99
CA LEU A 253 -30.05 16.15 -3.74
C LEU A 253 -28.87 16.14 -4.70
N TYR A 254 -28.11 15.05 -4.68
CA TYR A 254 -27.06 14.81 -5.66
C TYR A 254 -27.52 13.75 -6.67
N LEU A 255 -27.52 14.10 -7.94
CA LEU A 255 -27.85 13.18 -9.04
C LEU A 255 -26.58 12.85 -9.81
N TYR A 256 -26.32 11.55 -9.98
CA TYR A 256 -25.15 11.07 -10.69
C TYR A 256 -25.55 10.26 -11.90
N ASN A 257 -24.86 10.49 -13.01
CA ASN A 257 -24.97 9.68 -14.19
C ASN A 257 -23.62 9.00 -14.53
N TYR A 258 -23.64 7.70 -14.70
CA TYR A 258 -22.45 6.91 -15.03
C TYR A 258 -22.62 6.22 -16.37
N SER A 259 -21.65 6.40 -17.26
CA SER A 259 -21.52 5.63 -18.48
C SER A 259 -20.20 4.86 -18.46
N ARG A 260 -20.29 3.53 -18.62
CA ARG A 260 -19.10 2.62 -18.60
C ARG A 260 -18.20 2.82 -17.38
N GLY A 261 -18.81 3.05 -16.22
CA GLY A 261 -18.09 3.24 -14.94
C GLY A 261 -17.44 4.61 -14.74
N ARG A 262 -17.62 5.55 -15.65
CA ARG A 262 -17.18 6.94 -15.52
C ARG A 262 -18.35 7.84 -15.21
N LEU A 263 -18.11 8.85 -14.36
CA LEU A 263 -19.06 9.92 -14.13
C LEU A 263 -19.14 10.75 -15.43
N VAL A 264 -20.35 10.96 -15.93
CA VAL A 264 -20.63 11.73 -17.14
C VAL A 264 -21.84 12.64 -16.91
N ASP A 265 -21.96 13.69 -17.69
CA ASP A 265 -23.12 14.57 -17.64
C ASP A 265 -24.42 13.79 -17.93
N ILE A 266 -25.51 14.24 -17.30
CA ILE A 266 -26.82 13.66 -17.56
C ILE A 266 -27.26 14.04 -18.97
N PRO A 267 -27.56 13.09 -19.87
CA PRO A 267 -27.94 13.39 -21.24
C PRO A 267 -29.14 14.33 -21.32
N GLY A 268 -29.07 15.34 -22.14
CA GLY A 268 -30.14 16.33 -22.34
C GLY A 268 -30.21 17.42 -21.28
N ILE A 269 -29.30 17.37 -20.29
CA ILE A 269 -29.17 18.39 -19.25
C ILE A 269 -27.73 18.90 -19.33
N GLY A 270 -27.43 19.74 -20.25
CA GLY A 270 -26.10 20.39 -20.34
C GLY A 270 -25.81 21.28 -19.13
N SER A 271 -24.67 21.92 -19.13
CA SER A 271 -24.22 22.80 -18.01
C SER A 271 -25.08 24.03 -17.74
N GLY A 272 -26.29 24.10 -18.29
CA GLY A 272 -27.20 25.23 -18.13
C GLY A 272 -28.68 24.84 -18.05
N ASP A 273 -28.99 23.56 -18.13
CA ASP A 273 -30.37 23.10 -18.14
C ASP A 273 -30.89 22.73 -16.74
N ASN A 274 -32.17 22.95 -16.50
CA ASN A 274 -32.83 22.64 -15.24
C ASN A 274 -33.36 21.23 -15.20
N ILE A 275 -33.17 20.56 -14.07
CA ILE A 275 -33.84 19.30 -13.73
C ILE A 275 -35.11 19.59 -12.96
N ASN A 276 -36.26 19.10 -13.44
CA ASN A 276 -37.50 19.16 -12.69
C ASN A 276 -37.60 17.96 -11.76
N VAL A 277 -37.58 18.19 -10.45
CA VAL A 277 -37.75 17.17 -9.42
C VAL A 277 -39.15 17.31 -8.82
N SER A 278 -39.85 16.20 -8.70
CA SER A 278 -41.15 16.15 -8.03
C SER A 278 -41.11 15.18 -6.86
N PHE A 279 -41.58 15.62 -5.72
CA PHE A 279 -41.62 14.81 -4.50
C PHE A 279 -43.04 14.32 -4.26
N TYR A 280 -43.15 13.07 -3.80
CA TYR A 280 -44.42 12.42 -3.46
C TYR A 280 -44.28 11.75 -2.09
N ALA A 281 -45.31 11.94 -1.25
CA ALA A 281 -45.43 11.13 -0.05
C ALA A 281 -45.88 9.72 -0.46
N SER A 282 -45.06 8.71 -0.22
CA SER A 282 -45.38 7.33 -0.55
C SER A 282 -44.84 6.38 0.51
N THR A 283 -45.56 5.30 0.78
CA THR A 283 -45.13 4.18 1.62
C THR A 283 -44.46 3.07 0.82
N SER A 284 -44.31 3.25 -0.49
CA SER A 284 -43.67 2.33 -1.42
C SER A 284 -42.74 3.07 -2.38
N ASP A 285 -41.93 2.36 -3.12
CA ASP A 285 -40.97 2.91 -4.13
C ASP A 285 -41.68 3.55 -5.35
N ALA A 286 -43.03 3.43 -5.45
CA ALA A 286 -43.81 4.07 -6.49
C ALA A 286 -44.38 5.42 -6.02
N PRO A 287 -44.42 6.45 -6.89
CA PRO A 287 -45.01 7.73 -6.58
C PRO A 287 -46.55 7.63 -6.52
N SER A 288 -47.06 7.14 -5.38
CA SER A 288 -48.49 6.80 -5.21
C SER A 288 -49.30 7.82 -4.40
N GLY A 289 -48.65 8.84 -3.86
CA GLY A 289 -49.30 9.89 -3.06
C GLY A 289 -49.54 11.18 -3.85
N ALA A 290 -50.07 12.21 -3.15
CA ALA A 290 -50.12 13.54 -3.70
C ALA A 290 -48.74 14.14 -3.85
N LYS A 291 -48.53 14.94 -4.89
CA LYS A 291 -47.28 15.69 -5.08
C LYS A 291 -47.10 16.67 -3.94
N ILE A 292 -45.95 16.67 -3.31
CA ILE A 292 -45.61 17.61 -2.27
C ILE A 292 -45.17 18.92 -2.97
N LEU A 293 -45.81 20.01 -2.60
CA LEU A 293 -45.43 21.34 -3.03
C LEU A 293 -44.40 21.87 -2.02
N LEU A 294 -43.19 22.11 -2.52
CA LEU A 294 -42.08 22.70 -1.76
C LEU A 294 -42.09 24.25 -1.92
#